data_c4fbc07c61aabbf1d751af33aa7d5787
#
_entry.id   c4fbc07c61aabbf1d751af33aa7d5787
#
_cell.length_a   1.000
_cell.length_b   1.000
_cell.length_c   1.000
_cell.angle_alpha   90.00
_cell.angle_beta   90.00
_cell.angle_gamma   90.00
#
_symmetry.space_group_name_H-M   'P 1'
#
loop_
_entity.id
_entity.type
_entity.pdbx_description
1 polymer ?
#
loop_
_entity_poly.entity_id
_entity_poly.type
_entity_poly.pdbx_seq_one_letter_code
_entity_poly.pdbx_strand_id
1 'polypeptide(L)'
;PETTIVANAKTFTMIQNFFGLDLEGQKLEVTNGSTLNLGNHNLTFVFAPMVHWPEVMVEYEKSEKILFSADGFGKFGALDADEDWTCEARRYYFNIVGKYGAQVQALLKKAATLDIQTICPLHGPILKENLGYYIGKYMTWSSYEPEDDGVLVAYASIHGNTKKAAEKMKEILEAKGAKKVAITDLSRDDMAEVIEDAFRYDRLVLAAATYDAGIFPCMEDFLHPLKAKNYQKR
;
A
#
# COMPACT_ATOMS: atom_id res chain seq x y z
N PRO A 1 32.70 3.68 16.18
CA PRO A 1 31.54 4.32 16.79
C PRO A 1 30.96 3.41 17.84
N GLU A 2 30.43 3.98 18.93
CA GLU A 2 29.84 3.25 20.05
C GLU A 2 28.36 2.89 19.83
N THR A 3 27.87 3.00 18.59
CA THR A 3 26.47 2.77 18.24
C THR A 3 26.19 1.28 18.08
N THR A 4 25.17 0.78 18.74
CA THR A 4 24.64 -0.57 18.53
C THR A 4 23.45 -0.53 17.58
N ILE A 5 23.47 -1.39 16.56
CA ILE A 5 22.36 -1.58 15.61
C ILE A 5 21.52 -2.75 16.09
N VAL A 6 20.24 -2.48 16.34
CA VAL A 6 19.26 -3.46 16.80
C VAL A 6 18.41 -3.88 15.61
N ALA A 7 18.46 -5.15 15.22
CA ALA A 7 17.73 -5.65 14.07
C ALA A 7 17.56 -7.18 14.12
N ASN A 8 16.75 -7.74 13.22
CA ASN A 8 16.68 -9.20 13.08
C ASN A 8 17.82 -9.74 12.21
N ALA A 9 18.07 -11.04 12.26
CA ALA A 9 19.13 -11.73 11.51
C ALA A 9 19.08 -11.46 10.00
N LYS A 10 17.87 -11.34 9.43
CA LYS A 10 17.68 -11.08 8.00
C LYS A 10 18.18 -9.70 7.61
N THR A 11 17.92 -8.69 8.44
CA THR A 11 18.41 -7.32 8.24
C THR A 11 19.94 -7.30 8.19
N PHE A 12 20.63 -7.97 9.12
CA PHE A 12 22.09 -8.04 9.12
C PHE A 12 22.64 -8.74 7.88
N THR A 13 21.98 -9.79 7.41
CA THR A 13 22.34 -10.44 6.14
C THR A 13 22.20 -9.47 4.95
N MET A 14 21.14 -8.66 4.93
CA MET A 14 20.92 -7.70 3.86
C MET A 14 21.91 -6.54 3.92
N ILE A 15 22.24 -6.03 5.10
CA ILE A 15 23.29 -5.01 5.27
C ILE A 15 24.63 -5.53 4.71
N GLN A 16 24.99 -6.76 5.01
CA GLN A 16 26.19 -7.37 4.45
C GLN A 16 26.14 -7.47 2.93
N ASN A 17 24.99 -7.88 2.37
CA ASN A 17 24.84 -8.05 0.92
C ASN A 17 24.83 -6.72 0.16
N PHE A 18 24.20 -5.68 0.69
CA PHE A 18 24.07 -4.39 0.00
C PHE A 18 25.28 -3.48 0.22
N PHE A 19 25.87 -3.50 1.40
CA PHE A 19 26.89 -2.54 1.80
C PHE A 19 28.27 -3.17 2.06
N GLY A 20 28.38 -4.50 2.11
CA GLY A 20 29.61 -5.18 2.45
C GLY A 20 30.05 -4.98 3.92
N LEU A 21 29.12 -4.54 4.79
CA LEU A 21 29.43 -4.24 6.19
C LEU A 21 29.11 -5.44 7.09
N ASP A 22 30.08 -5.91 7.83
CA ASP A 22 29.86 -6.97 8.81
C ASP A 22 29.27 -6.44 10.12
N LEU A 23 29.55 -5.22 10.53
CA LEU A 23 29.11 -4.61 11.79
C LEU A 23 29.51 -5.42 13.03
N GLU A 24 30.65 -6.11 12.99
CA GLU A 24 31.15 -6.90 14.12
C GLU A 24 31.28 -6.02 15.38
N GLY A 25 30.77 -6.53 16.52
CA GLY A 25 30.72 -5.78 17.78
C GLY A 25 29.67 -4.66 17.88
N GLN A 26 28.90 -4.42 16.83
CA GLN A 26 27.85 -3.39 16.80
C GLN A 26 26.43 -3.96 16.59
N LYS A 27 26.28 -5.29 16.60
CA LYS A 27 24.99 -5.98 16.35
C LYS A 27 24.32 -6.34 17.67
N LEU A 28 23.03 -6.03 17.76
CA LEU A 28 22.11 -6.65 18.70
C LEU A 28 20.97 -7.32 17.90
N GLU A 29 21.07 -8.64 17.77
CA GLU A 29 20.04 -9.40 17.07
C GLU A 29 18.83 -9.60 17.96
N VAL A 30 17.65 -9.29 17.42
CA VAL A 30 16.36 -9.47 18.09
C VAL A 30 15.52 -10.55 17.38
N THR A 31 14.61 -11.15 18.14
CA THR A 31 13.69 -12.17 17.66
C THR A 31 12.23 -11.67 17.72
N ASN A 32 11.35 -12.32 16.96
CA ASN A 32 9.93 -11.96 16.96
C ASN A 32 9.32 -12.09 18.36
N GLY A 33 8.75 -11.00 18.87
CA GLY A 33 8.17 -10.92 20.21
C GLY A 33 9.17 -10.62 21.33
N SER A 34 10.47 -10.50 21.03
CA SER A 34 11.45 -10.10 22.04
C SER A 34 11.28 -8.64 22.44
N THR A 35 11.79 -8.27 23.60
CA THR A 35 11.68 -6.93 24.15
C THR A 35 13.06 -6.37 24.46
N LEU A 36 13.29 -5.11 24.13
CA LEU A 36 14.46 -4.32 24.50
C LEU A 36 14.06 -3.27 25.52
N ASN A 37 14.72 -3.31 26.69
CA ASN A 37 14.53 -2.29 27.74
C ASN A 37 15.50 -1.13 27.52
N LEU A 38 14.96 0.09 27.41
CA LEU A 38 15.70 1.34 27.25
C LEU A 38 15.55 2.24 28.50
N GLY A 39 15.38 1.64 29.68
CA GLY A 39 15.13 2.36 30.93
C GLY A 39 13.64 2.60 31.13
N ASN A 40 13.16 3.79 30.81
CA ASN A 40 11.74 4.15 30.95
C ASN A 40 10.84 3.61 29.82
N HIS A 41 11.42 3.12 28.73
CA HIS A 41 10.74 2.61 27.55
C HIS A 41 11.06 1.15 27.30
N ASN A 42 10.07 0.40 26.81
CA ASN A 42 10.22 -1.00 26.41
C ASN A 42 9.72 -1.19 24.99
N LEU A 43 10.64 -1.56 24.09
CA LEU A 43 10.31 -1.87 22.71
C LEU A 43 10.05 -3.36 22.53
N THR A 44 8.92 -3.73 21.99
CA THR A 44 8.61 -5.10 21.58
C THR A 44 8.67 -5.19 20.07
N PHE A 45 9.45 -6.15 19.54
CA PHE A 45 9.66 -6.34 18.10
C PHE A 45 8.65 -7.33 17.53
N VAL A 46 7.92 -6.93 16.50
CA VAL A 46 6.94 -7.77 15.81
C VAL A 46 7.36 -7.92 14.34
N PHE A 47 7.73 -9.12 13.94
CA PHE A 47 8.15 -9.36 12.56
C PHE A 47 6.97 -9.31 11.59
N ALA A 48 7.18 -8.57 10.51
CA ALA A 48 6.21 -8.33 9.43
C ALA A 48 6.83 -8.64 8.05
N PRO A 49 7.36 -9.86 7.84
CA PRO A 49 8.07 -10.18 6.61
C PRO A 49 7.19 -9.96 5.39
N MET A 50 7.78 -9.39 4.34
CA MET A 50 7.11 -9.02 3.08
C MET A 50 6.06 -7.90 3.20
N VAL A 51 6.10 -7.10 4.25
CA VAL A 51 5.30 -5.86 4.36
C VAL A 51 6.24 -4.64 4.38
N HIS A 52 6.95 -4.23 3.28
CA HIS A 52 6.90 -5.01 2.02
C HIS A 52 8.23 -5.73 1.72
N TRP A 53 9.26 -5.56 2.54
CA TRP A 53 10.58 -6.22 2.43
C TRP A 53 10.63 -7.48 3.31
N PRO A 54 11.52 -8.45 2.99
CA PRO A 54 11.58 -9.73 3.70
C PRO A 54 12.02 -9.63 5.16
N GLU A 55 12.73 -8.58 5.55
CA GLU A 55 13.26 -8.34 6.89
C GLU A 55 12.42 -7.39 7.74
N VAL A 56 11.32 -6.86 7.22
CA VAL A 56 10.53 -5.86 7.93
C VAL A 56 10.11 -6.35 9.30
N MET A 57 10.30 -5.49 10.29
CA MET A 57 9.72 -5.58 11.61
C MET A 57 9.14 -4.24 12.01
N VAL A 58 8.16 -4.27 12.89
CA VAL A 58 7.58 -3.10 13.52
C VAL A 58 7.89 -3.15 15.01
N GLU A 59 7.98 -1.99 15.66
CA GLU A 59 8.27 -1.89 17.07
C GLU A 59 7.07 -1.28 17.80
N TYR A 60 6.72 -1.92 18.92
CA TYR A 60 5.68 -1.40 19.81
C TYR A 60 6.31 -0.92 21.13
N GLU A 61 6.21 0.38 21.39
CA GLU A 61 6.57 0.98 22.66
C GLU A 61 5.38 0.91 23.61
N LYS A 62 5.55 0.14 24.71
CA LYS A 62 4.45 -0.24 25.59
C LYS A 62 4.00 0.88 26.54
N SER A 63 4.91 1.75 26.99
CA SER A 63 4.63 2.75 28.03
C SER A 63 3.74 3.88 27.49
N GLU A 64 4.03 4.35 26.28
CA GLU A 64 3.28 5.40 25.59
C GLU A 64 2.32 4.86 24.51
N LYS A 65 2.28 3.52 24.33
CA LYS A 65 1.38 2.84 23.37
C LYS A 65 1.60 3.26 21.91
N ILE A 66 2.86 3.40 21.52
CA ILE A 66 3.28 3.84 20.20
C ILE A 66 3.65 2.64 19.36
N LEU A 67 3.08 2.55 18.16
CA LEU A 67 3.49 1.62 17.11
C LEU A 67 4.37 2.35 16.09
N PHE A 68 5.64 2.00 15.99
CA PHE A 68 6.51 2.34 14.87
C PHE A 68 6.26 1.31 13.77
N SER A 69 5.51 1.70 12.77
CA SER A 69 4.85 0.77 11.85
C SER A 69 5.64 0.47 10.57
N ALA A 70 6.92 0.84 10.52
CA ALA A 70 7.69 0.83 9.28
C ALA A 70 6.91 1.59 8.17
N ASP A 71 6.74 1.01 6.99
CA ASP A 71 5.95 1.62 5.90
C ASP A 71 4.43 1.49 6.09
N GLY A 72 4.02 0.69 7.06
CA GLY A 72 2.58 0.49 7.35
C GLY A 72 1.91 1.81 7.76
N PHE A 73 0.75 2.10 7.16
CA PHE A 73 -0.01 3.34 7.34
C PHE A 73 0.66 4.62 6.78
N GLY A 74 1.77 4.47 6.06
CA GLY A 74 2.40 5.56 5.34
C GLY A 74 1.61 6.03 4.12
N LYS A 75 1.96 7.20 3.60
CA LYS A 75 1.40 7.77 2.36
C LYS A 75 2.48 8.39 1.50
N PHE A 76 2.22 8.56 0.21
CA PHE A 76 3.04 9.42 -0.64
C PHE A 76 2.83 10.91 -0.30
N GLY A 77 3.70 11.76 -0.84
CA GLY A 77 3.64 13.20 -0.71
C GLY A 77 4.36 13.75 0.52
N ALA A 78 4.66 15.03 0.48
CA ALA A 78 5.30 15.77 1.57
C ALA A 78 4.31 16.03 2.72
N LEU A 79 4.84 16.26 3.92
CA LEU A 79 4.00 16.48 5.11
C LEU A 79 3.23 17.82 5.08
N ASP A 80 3.70 18.77 4.31
CA ASP A 80 3.12 20.10 4.10
C ASP A 80 2.24 20.19 2.85
N ALA A 81 2.08 19.08 2.11
CA ALA A 81 1.15 19.01 0.98
C ALA A 81 -0.28 18.77 1.50
N ASP A 82 -1.23 19.59 1.00
CA ASP A 82 -2.66 19.44 1.29
C ASP A 82 -3.26 18.32 0.40
N GLU A 83 -3.00 17.08 0.80
CA GLU A 83 -3.44 15.87 0.10
C GLU A 83 -4.22 14.95 1.03
N ASP A 84 -5.30 14.37 0.50
CA ASP A 84 -6.07 13.37 1.26
C ASP A 84 -5.23 12.13 1.58
N TRP A 85 -5.10 11.84 2.90
CA TRP A 85 -4.37 10.66 3.35
C TRP A 85 -4.85 9.38 2.67
N THR A 86 -6.16 9.22 2.52
CA THR A 86 -6.74 7.97 1.99
C THR A 86 -6.32 7.71 0.54
N CYS A 87 -6.34 8.75 -0.30
CA CYS A 87 -5.92 8.65 -1.70
C CYS A 87 -4.45 8.26 -1.78
N GLU A 88 -3.58 9.02 -1.14
CA GLU A 88 -2.13 8.84 -1.20
C GLU A 88 -1.65 7.56 -0.50
N ALA A 89 -2.29 7.15 0.61
CA ALA A 89 -2.00 5.90 1.29
C ALA A 89 -2.50 4.69 0.49
N ARG A 90 -3.66 4.78 -0.18
CA ARG A 90 -4.16 3.72 -1.07
C ARG A 90 -3.26 3.57 -2.28
N ARG A 91 -2.83 4.69 -2.90
CA ARG A 91 -1.85 4.71 -4.00
C ARG A 91 -0.55 4.05 -3.58
N TYR A 92 0.01 4.42 -2.43
CA TYR A 92 1.17 3.75 -1.85
C TYR A 92 0.94 2.26 -1.64
N TYR A 93 -0.14 1.91 -0.94
CA TYR A 93 -0.46 0.52 -0.57
C TYR A 93 -0.52 -0.38 -1.82
N PHE A 94 -1.36 -0.07 -2.81
CA PHE A 94 -1.54 -0.96 -3.96
C PHE A 94 -0.34 -0.97 -4.90
N ASN A 95 0.43 0.11 -5.00
CA ASN A 95 1.61 0.10 -5.85
C ASN A 95 2.82 -0.60 -5.21
N ILE A 96 2.97 -0.58 -3.89
CA ILE A 96 4.14 -1.11 -3.19
C ILE A 96 3.82 -2.42 -2.45
N VAL A 97 2.76 -2.46 -1.66
CA VAL A 97 2.42 -3.58 -0.75
C VAL A 97 1.41 -4.55 -1.38
N GLY A 98 0.59 -4.10 -2.32
CA GLY A 98 -0.65 -4.72 -2.79
C GLY A 98 -0.70 -6.25 -2.91
N LYS A 99 0.35 -6.92 -3.44
CA LYS A 99 0.37 -8.38 -3.59
C LYS A 99 0.52 -9.16 -2.26
N TYR A 100 0.86 -8.48 -1.18
CA TYR A 100 1.15 -9.08 0.13
C TYR A 100 -0.02 -8.97 1.13
N GLY A 101 -1.25 -8.92 0.63
CA GLY A 101 -2.44 -8.78 1.47
C GLY A 101 -2.54 -9.76 2.63
N ALA A 102 -2.19 -11.05 2.41
CA ALA A 102 -2.20 -12.06 3.46
C ALA A 102 -1.21 -11.75 4.60
N GLN A 103 -0.03 -11.23 4.27
CA GLN A 103 0.99 -10.82 5.25
C GLN A 103 0.52 -9.60 6.05
N VAL A 104 -0.10 -8.64 5.38
CA VAL A 104 -0.70 -7.47 6.05
C VAL A 104 -1.83 -7.90 6.98
N GLN A 105 -2.72 -8.81 6.57
CA GLN A 105 -3.77 -9.36 7.43
C GLN A 105 -3.19 -10.07 8.68
N ALA A 106 -2.09 -10.81 8.52
CA ALA A 106 -1.42 -11.45 9.65
C ALA A 106 -0.81 -10.43 10.63
N LEU A 107 -0.23 -9.34 10.10
CA LEU A 107 0.29 -8.25 10.92
C LEU A 107 -0.83 -7.52 11.66
N LEU A 108 -1.94 -7.19 10.99
CA LEU A 108 -3.10 -6.53 11.60
C LEU A 108 -3.72 -7.36 12.73
N LYS A 109 -3.78 -8.70 12.57
CA LYS A 109 -4.23 -9.61 13.65
C LYS A 109 -3.33 -9.54 14.88
N LYS A 110 -2.02 -9.45 14.70
CA LYS A 110 -1.07 -9.27 15.81
C LYS A 110 -1.25 -7.89 16.45
N ALA A 111 -1.32 -6.84 15.65
CA ALA A 111 -1.50 -5.46 16.13
C ALA A 111 -2.81 -5.27 16.90
N ALA A 112 -3.88 -5.98 16.55
CA ALA A 112 -5.17 -5.94 17.24
C ALA A 112 -5.11 -6.42 18.71
N THR A 113 -4.05 -7.12 19.12
CA THR A 113 -3.82 -7.53 20.51
C THR A 113 -3.09 -6.47 21.34
N LEU A 114 -2.66 -5.37 20.71
CA LEU A 114 -1.91 -4.28 21.33
C LEU A 114 -2.82 -3.08 21.58
N ASP A 115 -2.60 -2.37 22.67
CA ASP A 115 -3.29 -1.10 22.96
C ASP A 115 -2.53 0.06 22.29
N ILE A 116 -2.78 0.27 20.99
CA ILE A 116 -2.10 1.28 20.19
C ILE A 116 -2.88 2.61 20.26
N GLN A 117 -2.20 3.70 20.66
CA GLN A 117 -2.76 5.04 20.70
C GLN A 117 -2.07 6.01 19.73
N THR A 118 -0.90 5.65 19.22
CA THR A 118 -0.18 6.42 18.22
C THR A 118 0.46 5.47 17.21
N ILE A 119 0.37 5.80 15.93
CA ILE A 119 1.07 5.09 14.85
C ILE A 119 2.06 6.06 14.21
N CYS A 120 3.32 5.66 14.15
CA CYS A 120 4.43 6.42 13.58
C CYS A 120 4.97 5.66 12.35
N PRO A 121 4.48 5.96 11.14
CA PRO A 121 5.04 5.39 9.92
C PRO A 121 6.38 6.04 9.55
N LEU A 122 7.20 5.37 8.74
CA LEU A 122 8.46 5.91 8.24
C LEU A 122 8.28 7.09 7.27
N HIS A 123 7.12 7.19 6.63
CA HIS A 123 6.75 8.31 5.75
C HIS A 123 5.26 8.63 5.90
N GLY A 124 4.91 9.90 5.71
CA GLY A 124 3.57 10.41 6.02
C GLY A 124 3.44 10.95 7.46
N PRO A 125 2.24 11.33 7.87
CA PRO A 125 2.00 11.95 9.17
C PRO A 125 1.98 10.93 10.32
N ILE A 126 2.28 11.39 11.54
CA ILE A 126 1.99 10.64 12.76
C ILE A 126 0.47 10.60 12.96
N LEU A 127 -0.07 9.41 13.19
CA LEU A 127 -1.50 9.18 13.37
C LEU A 127 -1.81 9.00 14.86
N LYS A 128 -2.67 9.86 15.42
CA LYS A 128 -3.06 9.84 16.85
C LYS A 128 -4.56 9.77 17.06
N GLU A 129 -5.33 10.23 16.09
CA GLU A 129 -6.78 10.30 16.19
C GLU A 129 -7.42 9.34 15.20
N ASN A 130 -8.59 8.83 15.53
CA ASN A 130 -9.39 7.97 14.66
C ASN A 130 -8.62 6.78 14.07
N LEU A 131 -7.76 6.14 14.84
CA LEU A 131 -6.92 5.02 14.38
C LEU A 131 -7.72 3.88 13.76
N GLY A 132 -8.96 3.67 14.23
CA GLY A 132 -9.88 2.69 13.66
C GLY A 132 -10.18 2.92 12.17
N TYR A 133 -10.18 4.17 11.71
CA TYR A 133 -10.35 4.50 10.29
C TYR A 133 -9.19 3.98 9.45
N TYR A 134 -7.96 4.27 9.84
CA TYR A 134 -6.75 3.85 9.12
C TYR A 134 -6.59 2.33 9.11
N ILE A 135 -6.83 1.70 10.26
CA ILE A 135 -6.80 0.23 10.39
C ILE A 135 -7.89 -0.40 9.53
N GLY A 136 -9.10 0.18 9.52
CA GLY A 136 -10.21 -0.27 8.67
C GLY A 136 -9.87 -0.22 7.18
N LYS A 137 -9.22 0.85 6.71
CA LYS A 137 -8.74 0.96 5.32
C LYS A 137 -7.75 -0.16 4.98
N TYR A 138 -6.76 -0.39 5.83
CA TYR A 138 -5.79 -1.47 5.63
C TYR A 138 -6.43 -2.86 5.66
N MET A 139 -7.45 -3.08 6.51
CA MET A 139 -8.24 -4.33 6.51
C MET A 139 -8.95 -4.54 5.17
N THR A 140 -9.61 -3.51 4.63
CA THR A 140 -10.30 -3.55 3.33
C THR A 140 -9.32 -3.82 2.19
N TRP A 141 -8.23 -3.04 2.11
CA TRP A 141 -7.25 -3.17 1.03
C TRP A 141 -6.54 -4.53 1.04
N SER A 142 -6.13 -5.00 2.22
CA SER A 142 -5.40 -6.27 2.37
C SER A 142 -6.25 -7.51 2.19
N SER A 143 -7.56 -7.39 2.32
CA SER A 143 -8.52 -8.45 1.96
C SER A 143 -8.94 -8.42 0.50
N TYR A 144 -8.49 -7.42 -0.27
CA TYR A 144 -8.88 -7.14 -1.65
C TYR A 144 -10.38 -6.85 -1.82
N GLU A 145 -11.07 -6.46 -0.75
CA GLU A 145 -12.45 -5.99 -0.88
C GLU A 145 -12.49 -4.60 -1.51
N PRO A 146 -13.47 -4.31 -2.37
CA PRO A 146 -13.64 -2.97 -2.93
C PRO A 146 -13.94 -1.96 -1.81
N GLU A 147 -13.42 -0.76 -1.98
CA GLU A 147 -13.66 0.33 -1.05
C GLU A 147 -14.97 1.07 -1.37
N ASP A 148 -15.26 1.21 -2.65
CA ASP A 148 -16.41 1.94 -3.18
C ASP A 148 -17.28 1.06 -4.10
N ASP A 149 -18.61 1.13 -3.91
CA ASP A 149 -19.58 0.59 -4.86
C ASP A 149 -19.62 1.53 -6.09
N GLY A 150 -18.86 1.19 -7.11
CA GLY A 150 -18.69 2.03 -8.28
C GLY A 150 -18.00 1.32 -9.45
N VAL A 151 -17.78 2.07 -10.51
CA VAL A 151 -17.17 1.58 -11.75
C VAL A 151 -16.02 2.47 -12.16
N LEU A 152 -14.86 1.88 -12.43
CA LEU A 152 -13.78 2.54 -13.15
C LEU A 152 -13.90 2.20 -14.65
N VAL A 153 -13.99 3.22 -15.50
CA VAL A 153 -13.90 3.08 -16.96
C VAL A 153 -12.49 3.50 -17.38
N ALA A 154 -11.60 2.55 -17.60
CA ALA A 154 -10.23 2.80 -18.04
C ALA A 154 -10.13 2.62 -19.56
N TYR A 155 -9.64 3.64 -20.27
CA TYR A 155 -9.53 3.58 -21.72
C TYR A 155 -8.16 4.04 -22.24
N ALA A 156 -7.82 3.53 -23.43
CA ALA A 156 -6.69 4.00 -24.22
C ALA A 156 -7.14 4.23 -25.67
N SER A 157 -6.98 5.46 -26.18
CA SER A 157 -7.52 5.86 -27.48
C SER A 157 -6.48 6.54 -28.36
N ILE A 158 -6.35 6.08 -29.61
CA ILE A 158 -5.41 6.66 -30.59
C ILE A 158 -6.04 7.91 -31.26
N HIS A 159 -7.22 7.78 -31.80
CA HIS A 159 -7.89 8.81 -32.62
C HIS A 159 -9.17 9.37 -31.98
N GLY A 160 -9.37 9.14 -30.69
CA GLY A 160 -10.52 9.65 -29.94
C GLY A 160 -11.82 8.84 -30.06
N ASN A 161 -11.92 7.82 -30.90
CA ASN A 161 -13.14 7.02 -31.04
C ASN A 161 -13.39 6.14 -29.81
N THR A 162 -12.37 5.47 -29.29
CA THR A 162 -12.46 4.71 -28.03
C THR A 162 -12.77 5.62 -26.85
N LYS A 163 -12.18 6.83 -26.81
CA LYS A 163 -12.53 7.86 -25.81
C LYS A 163 -14.03 8.17 -25.82
N LYS A 164 -14.59 8.48 -27.00
CA LYS A 164 -16.04 8.76 -27.13
C LYS A 164 -16.91 7.57 -26.66
N ALA A 165 -16.46 6.34 -26.95
CA ALA A 165 -17.18 5.14 -26.50
C ALA A 165 -17.11 4.98 -24.97
N ALA A 166 -15.95 5.26 -24.35
CA ALA A 166 -15.77 5.23 -22.90
C ALA A 166 -16.59 6.32 -22.19
N GLU A 167 -16.60 7.54 -22.72
CA GLU A 167 -17.43 8.64 -22.23
C GLU A 167 -18.92 8.28 -22.32
N LYS A 168 -19.35 7.68 -23.44
CA LYS A 168 -20.74 7.20 -23.61
C LYS A 168 -21.07 6.05 -22.65
N MET A 169 -20.14 5.17 -22.37
CA MET A 169 -20.31 4.12 -21.37
C MET A 169 -20.53 4.70 -19.98
N LYS A 170 -19.74 5.72 -19.59
CA LYS A 170 -19.92 6.45 -18.31
C LYS A 170 -21.34 7.01 -18.22
N GLU A 171 -21.80 7.76 -19.21
CA GLU A 171 -23.16 8.33 -19.25
C GLU A 171 -24.25 7.24 -19.08
N ILE A 172 -24.09 6.09 -19.75
CA ILE A 172 -25.05 4.99 -19.67
C ILE A 172 -25.04 4.37 -18.25
N LEU A 173 -23.88 4.18 -17.65
CA LEU A 173 -23.75 3.64 -16.30
C LEU A 173 -24.41 4.58 -15.27
N GLU A 174 -24.14 5.88 -15.37
CA GLU A 174 -24.76 6.89 -14.50
C GLU A 174 -26.29 6.93 -14.68
N ALA A 175 -26.77 6.91 -15.92
CA ALA A 175 -28.19 6.87 -16.22
C ALA A 175 -28.91 5.59 -15.74
N LYS A 176 -28.14 4.49 -15.60
CA LYS A 176 -28.62 3.21 -15.02
C LYS A 176 -28.51 3.15 -13.50
N GLY A 177 -28.04 4.21 -12.84
CA GLY A 177 -27.99 4.33 -11.39
C GLY A 177 -26.71 3.83 -10.74
N ALA A 178 -25.60 3.70 -11.48
CA ALA A 178 -24.30 3.44 -10.87
C ALA A 178 -23.96 4.60 -9.92
N LYS A 179 -23.58 4.29 -8.66
CA LYS A 179 -23.38 5.29 -7.60
C LYS A 179 -22.17 6.20 -7.84
N LYS A 180 -21.09 5.61 -8.35
CA LYS A 180 -19.85 6.29 -8.68
C LYS A 180 -19.34 5.76 -10.01
N VAL A 181 -19.02 6.64 -10.95
CA VAL A 181 -18.38 6.25 -12.21
C VAL A 181 -17.19 7.15 -12.46
N ALA A 182 -16.00 6.60 -12.25
CA ALA A 182 -14.75 7.23 -12.63
C ALA A 182 -14.39 6.87 -14.08
N ILE A 183 -13.69 7.77 -14.76
CA ILE A 183 -13.15 7.53 -16.10
C ILE A 183 -11.71 8.01 -16.16
N THR A 184 -10.83 7.22 -16.78
CA THR A 184 -9.41 7.54 -16.86
C THR A 184 -8.84 7.26 -18.25
N ASP A 185 -7.92 8.12 -18.70
CA ASP A 185 -7.17 8.00 -19.95
C ASP A 185 -5.78 7.43 -19.67
N LEU A 186 -5.60 6.15 -19.91
CA LEU A 186 -4.33 5.43 -19.68
C LEU A 186 -3.11 6.00 -20.45
N SER A 187 -3.35 6.85 -21.43
CA SER A 187 -2.28 7.51 -22.19
C SER A 187 -1.85 8.86 -21.60
N ARG A 188 -2.52 9.35 -20.55
CA ARG A 188 -2.32 10.69 -20.01
C ARG A 188 -2.28 10.73 -18.48
N ASP A 189 -3.08 9.91 -17.82
CA ASP A 189 -3.23 9.91 -16.37
C ASP A 189 -2.10 9.14 -15.70
N ASP A 190 -1.80 9.45 -14.44
CA ASP A 190 -0.76 8.76 -13.69
C ASP A 190 -1.14 7.29 -13.46
N MET A 191 -0.28 6.38 -13.90
CA MET A 191 -0.55 4.94 -13.83
C MET A 191 -0.72 4.45 -12.40
N ALA A 192 -0.02 5.04 -11.43
CA ALA A 192 -0.13 4.63 -10.03
C ALA A 192 -1.49 4.99 -9.44
N GLU A 193 -2.07 6.12 -9.86
CA GLU A 193 -3.45 6.50 -9.48
C GLU A 193 -4.48 5.61 -10.15
N VAL A 194 -4.30 5.30 -11.43
CA VAL A 194 -5.23 4.40 -12.15
C VAL A 194 -5.24 3.00 -11.55
N ILE A 195 -4.08 2.50 -11.12
CA ILE A 195 -3.98 1.20 -10.44
C ILE A 195 -4.73 1.24 -9.11
N GLU A 196 -4.56 2.28 -8.31
CA GLU A 196 -5.24 2.37 -7.00
C GLU A 196 -6.76 2.48 -7.18
N ASP A 197 -7.23 3.25 -8.18
CA ASP A 197 -8.64 3.33 -8.53
C ASP A 197 -9.21 1.99 -9.00
N ALA A 198 -8.46 1.18 -9.73
CA ALA A 198 -8.90 -0.17 -10.10
C ALA A 198 -9.14 -1.05 -8.87
N PHE A 199 -8.32 -0.90 -7.83
CA PHE A 199 -8.53 -1.59 -6.55
C PHE A 199 -9.57 -0.93 -5.65
N ARG A 200 -9.90 0.32 -5.86
CA ARG A 200 -10.90 1.06 -5.10
C ARG A 200 -12.32 0.66 -5.45
N TYR A 201 -12.63 0.62 -6.75
CA TYR A 201 -13.98 0.35 -7.24
C TYR A 201 -14.25 -1.15 -7.39
N ASP A 202 -15.53 -1.53 -7.26
CA ASP A 202 -15.95 -2.93 -7.34
C ASP A 202 -16.15 -3.47 -8.77
N ARG A 203 -16.09 -2.59 -9.78
CA ARG A 203 -16.21 -2.94 -11.21
C ARG A 203 -15.21 -2.19 -12.06
N LEU A 204 -14.72 -2.86 -13.10
CA LEU A 204 -13.76 -2.32 -14.05
C LEU A 204 -14.27 -2.53 -15.48
N VAL A 205 -14.34 -1.44 -16.24
CA VAL A 205 -14.62 -1.46 -17.70
C VAL A 205 -13.32 -1.08 -18.41
N LEU A 206 -12.91 -1.89 -19.37
CA LEU A 206 -11.71 -1.69 -20.17
C LEU A 206 -12.08 -1.37 -21.61
N ALA A 207 -11.54 -0.30 -22.17
CA ALA A 207 -11.75 0.10 -23.54
C ALA A 207 -10.43 0.51 -24.20
N ALA A 208 -9.99 -0.26 -25.19
CA ALA A 208 -8.76 0.02 -25.93
C ALA A 208 -8.92 -0.18 -27.43
N ALA A 209 -8.11 0.55 -28.18
CA ALA A 209 -7.95 0.29 -29.62
C ALA A 209 -7.05 -0.96 -29.81
N THR A 210 -7.27 -1.66 -30.92
CA THR A 210 -6.30 -2.65 -31.40
C THR A 210 -5.12 -1.93 -32.03
N TYR A 211 -3.91 -2.36 -31.71
CA TYR A 211 -2.68 -1.83 -32.27
C TYR A 211 -1.73 -2.97 -32.61
N ASP A 212 -1.18 -2.97 -33.83
CA ASP A 212 -0.26 -4.01 -34.33
C ASP A 212 -0.76 -5.44 -34.05
N ALA A 213 -2.04 -5.69 -34.37
CA ALA A 213 -2.77 -6.94 -34.09
C ALA A 213 -2.80 -7.38 -32.60
N GLY A 214 -2.48 -6.50 -31.68
CA GLY A 214 -2.46 -6.73 -30.22
C GLY A 214 -3.24 -5.69 -29.44
N ILE A 215 -3.05 -5.69 -28.13
CA ILE A 215 -3.59 -4.71 -27.21
C ILE A 215 -2.79 -3.40 -27.38
N PHE A 216 -3.47 -2.26 -27.34
CA PHE A 216 -2.78 -0.97 -27.36
C PHE A 216 -1.84 -0.84 -26.15
N PRO A 217 -0.56 -0.42 -26.32
CA PRO A 217 0.47 -0.51 -25.27
C PRO A 217 0.08 0.07 -23.92
N CYS A 218 -0.55 1.25 -23.87
CA CYS A 218 -0.98 1.85 -22.61
C CYS A 218 -1.95 0.96 -21.82
N MET A 219 -2.81 0.20 -22.50
CA MET A 219 -3.70 -0.77 -21.85
C MET A 219 -2.91 -1.99 -21.38
N GLU A 220 -1.95 -2.45 -22.16
CA GLU A 220 -1.08 -3.57 -21.75
C GLU A 220 -0.24 -3.20 -20.52
N ASP A 221 0.32 -1.98 -20.50
CA ASP A 221 1.05 -1.41 -19.35
C ASP A 221 0.18 -1.32 -18.09
N PHE A 222 -1.12 -1.11 -18.24
CA PHE A 222 -2.06 -1.13 -17.12
C PHE A 222 -2.39 -2.56 -16.64
N LEU A 223 -2.63 -3.49 -17.55
CA LEU A 223 -3.01 -4.85 -17.21
C LEU A 223 -1.89 -5.63 -16.52
N HIS A 224 -0.63 -5.37 -16.91
CA HIS A 224 0.52 -6.06 -16.35
C HIS A 224 0.67 -5.84 -14.83
N PRO A 225 0.71 -4.61 -14.29
CA PRO A 225 0.77 -4.37 -12.85
C PRO A 225 -0.48 -4.87 -12.11
N LEU A 226 -1.69 -4.79 -12.68
CA LEU A 226 -2.87 -5.36 -12.05
C LEU A 226 -2.69 -6.86 -11.78
N LYS A 227 -2.21 -7.61 -12.78
CA LYS A 227 -1.89 -9.03 -12.63
C LYS A 227 -0.80 -9.26 -11.60
N ALA A 228 0.29 -8.50 -11.65
CA ALA A 228 1.42 -8.61 -10.73
C ALA A 228 1.05 -8.31 -9.27
N LYS A 229 0.04 -7.45 -9.05
CA LYS A 229 -0.47 -7.05 -7.73
C LYS A 229 -1.66 -7.90 -7.25
N ASN A 230 -1.94 -9.01 -7.94
CA ASN A 230 -2.98 -9.96 -7.54
C ASN A 230 -4.40 -9.35 -7.55
N TYR A 231 -4.71 -8.58 -8.60
CA TYR A 231 -6.04 -7.99 -8.79
C TYR A 231 -7.13 -9.07 -8.79
N GLN A 232 -8.10 -8.92 -7.91
CA GLN A 232 -9.14 -9.92 -7.67
C GLN A 232 -10.38 -9.33 -7.01
N LYS A 233 -11.45 -10.12 -6.87
CA LYS A 233 -12.72 -9.77 -6.23
C LYS A 233 -13.46 -8.58 -6.86
N ARG A 234 -13.36 -8.43 -8.19
CA ARG A 234 -14.03 -7.38 -8.95
C ARG A 234 -14.89 -7.97 -10.04
#